data_cf1a32b35a6264da0deef217007ec3d4
#
_entry.id   cf1a32b35a6264da0deef217007ec3d4
#
_cell.length_a   1.000
_cell.length_b   1.000
_cell.length_c   1.000
_cell.angle_alpha   90.00
_cell.angle_beta   90.00
_cell.angle_gamma   90.00
#
_symmetry.space_group_name_H-M   'P 1'
#
loop_
_entity.id
_entity.type
_entity.pdbx_description
1 polymer ?
#
loop_
_entity_poly.entity_id
_entity_poly.type
_entity_poly.pdbx_seq_one_letter_code
_entity_poly.pdbx_strand_id
1 'polypeptide(L)'
;MAQITLNEGLAWMKTLKKRHDELIALRNDNAHRERRFFGASADKEVVKEPIYDVKVLDRTVTRVAREIRLLDQAMKATNAATVVQGYQQDDSVLGELT
;
A
#
# COMPACT_ATOMS: atom_id res chain seq x y z
N MET A 1 -9.40 -18.71 -3.98
CA MET A 1 -9.00 -17.48 -3.25
C MET A 1 -9.53 -17.54 -1.84
N ALA A 2 -8.68 -17.27 -0.88
CA ALA A 2 -9.07 -17.30 0.51
C ALA A 2 -9.80 -16.01 0.90
N GLN A 3 -10.93 -16.17 1.58
CA GLN A 3 -11.61 -15.04 2.20
C GLN A 3 -10.94 -14.72 3.53
N ILE A 4 -10.93 -13.45 3.88
CA ILE A 4 -10.31 -12.99 5.12
C ILE A 4 -11.33 -12.22 5.96
N THR A 5 -11.11 -12.22 7.28
CA THR A 5 -11.92 -11.42 8.20
C THR A 5 -11.50 -9.96 8.14
N LEU A 6 -12.28 -9.06 8.77
CA LEU A 6 -11.90 -7.64 8.87
C LEU A 6 -10.56 -7.46 9.60
N ASN A 7 -10.33 -8.22 10.67
CA ASN A 7 -9.07 -8.13 11.40
C ASN A 7 -7.89 -8.58 10.54
N GLU A 8 -8.07 -9.68 9.81
CA GLU A 8 -7.06 -10.14 8.86
C GLU A 8 -6.86 -9.13 7.74
N GLY A 9 -7.95 -8.49 7.29
CA GLY A 9 -7.89 -7.43 6.29
C GLY A 9 -7.08 -6.23 6.74
N LEU A 10 -7.25 -5.80 7.99
CA LEU A 10 -6.46 -4.72 8.56
C LEU A 10 -4.97 -5.05 8.59
N ALA A 11 -4.64 -6.28 9.01
CA ALA A 11 -3.25 -6.75 9.03
C ALA A 11 -2.69 -6.84 7.61
N TRP A 12 -3.46 -7.36 6.67
CA TRP A 12 -3.07 -7.45 5.26
C TRP A 12 -2.85 -6.08 4.64
N MET A 13 -3.71 -5.10 4.99
CA MET A 13 -3.55 -3.72 4.52
C MET A 13 -2.21 -3.12 4.97
N LYS A 14 -1.82 -3.35 6.21
CA LYS A 14 -0.52 -2.89 6.72
C LYS A 14 0.63 -3.52 5.95
N THR A 15 0.53 -4.82 5.68
CA THR A 15 1.54 -5.55 4.90
C THR A 15 1.64 -4.99 3.48
N LEU A 16 0.50 -4.77 2.83
CA LEU A 16 0.47 -4.21 1.47
C LEU A 16 1.08 -2.81 1.42
N LYS A 17 0.73 -1.95 2.36
CA LYS A 17 1.26 -0.58 2.42
C LYS A 17 2.76 -0.57 2.66
N LYS A 18 3.24 -1.42 3.56
CA LYS A 18 4.67 -1.56 3.81
C LYS A 18 5.41 -2.02 2.55
N ARG A 19 4.87 -3.03 1.88
CA ARG A 19 5.46 -3.52 0.64
C ARG A 19 5.45 -2.47 -0.46
N HIS A 20 4.36 -1.71 -0.55
CA HIS A 20 4.25 -0.63 -1.52
C HIS A 20 5.36 0.41 -1.29
N ASP A 21 5.57 0.82 -0.04
CA ASP A 21 6.60 1.79 0.30
C ASP A 21 8.00 1.26 -0.01
N GLU A 22 8.26 -0.01 0.28
CA GLU A 22 9.53 -0.67 -0.04
C GLU A 22 9.78 -0.67 -1.55
N LEU A 23 8.76 -0.99 -2.34
CA LEU A 23 8.87 -1.05 -3.80
C LEU A 23 9.08 0.34 -4.40
N ILE A 24 8.39 1.35 -3.88
CA ILE A 24 8.58 2.74 -4.31
C ILE A 24 10.02 3.19 -4.02
N ALA A 25 10.54 2.87 -2.84
CA ALA A 25 11.92 3.20 -2.47
C ALA A 25 12.93 2.51 -3.41
N LEU A 26 12.71 1.23 -3.70
CA LEU A 26 13.56 0.49 -4.63
C LEU A 26 13.51 1.08 -6.04
N ARG A 27 12.32 1.44 -6.51
CA ARG A 27 12.16 2.04 -7.84
C ARG A 27 12.89 3.37 -7.92
N ASN A 28 12.74 4.21 -6.90
CA ASN A 28 13.39 5.53 -6.87
C ASN A 28 14.91 5.39 -6.77
N ASP A 29 15.39 4.44 -5.98
CA ASP A 29 16.81 4.19 -5.84
C ASP A 29 17.45 3.73 -7.16
N ASN A 30 16.79 2.82 -7.86
CA ASN A 30 17.27 2.36 -9.17
C ASN A 30 17.25 3.47 -10.20
N ALA A 31 16.21 4.28 -10.25
CA ALA A 31 16.13 5.41 -11.15
C ALA A 31 17.24 6.43 -10.85
N HIS A 32 17.53 6.64 -9.57
CA HIS A 32 18.59 7.54 -9.14
C HIS A 32 19.97 7.00 -9.54
N ARG A 33 20.20 5.71 -9.43
CA ARG A 33 21.44 5.05 -9.86
C ARG A 33 21.64 5.19 -11.36
N GLU A 34 20.59 5.02 -12.15
CA GLU A 34 20.66 5.24 -13.59
C GLU A 34 21.04 6.66 -13.93
N ARG A 35 20.47 7.66 -13.24
CA ARG A 35 20.82 9.06 -13.42
C ARG A 35 22.28 9.32 -13.08
N ARG A 36 22.79 8.74 -12.00
CA ARG A 36 24.18 8.86 -11.63
C ARG A 36 25.08 8.28 -12.69
N PHE A 37 24.69 7.15 -13.24
CA PHE A 37 25.46 6.50 -14.30
C PHE A 37 25.56 7.38 -15.53
N PHE A 38 24.45 7.92 -16.00
CA PHE A 38 24.44 8.80 -17.17
C PHE A 38 25.05 10.17 -16.92
N GLY A 39 25.03 10.65 -15.67
CA GLY A 39 25.60 11.92 -15.29
C GLY A 39 27.06 11.86 -14.83
N ALA A 40 27.56 10.66 -14.57
CA ALA A 40 28.95 10.47 -14.18
C ALA A 40 29.85 10.60 -15.39
N SER A 41 31.07 11.10 -15.18
CA SER A 41 32.04 11.18 -16.24
C SER A 41 32.25 9.80 -16.87
N ALA A 42 32.31 9.78 -18.18
CA ALA A 42 32.43 8.56 -18.98
C ALA A 42 33.70 7.75 -18.68
N ASP A 43 34.59 8.28 -17.88
CA ASP A 43 35.85 7.64 -17.54
C ASP A 43 35.76 6.62 -16.42
N LYS A 44 34.61 6.50 -15.79
CA LYS A 44 34.44 5.49 -14.75
C LYS A 44 33.62 4.32 -15.29
N GLU A 45 34.34 3.30 -15.61
CA GLU A 45 33.80 2.06 -16.12
C GLU A 45 32.96 1.25 -15.13
N VAL A 46 32.53 1.82 -14.04
CA VAL A 46 31.67 1.08 -13.12
C VAL A 46 30.26 1.17 -13.63
N VAL A 47 29.93 0.30 -14.54
CA VAL A 47 28.55 0.05 -14.94
C VAL A 47 27.88 -0.64 -13.78
N LYS A 48 27.27 0.13 -12.92
CA LYS A 48 26.34 -0.46 -11.94
C LYS A 48 25.00 -0.59 -12.64
N GLU A 49 24.77 -1.74 -13.19
CA GLU A 49 23.45 -2.08 -13.69
C GLU A 49 22.46 -2.03 -12.52
N PRO A 50 21.23 -1.56 -12.76
CA PRO A 50 20.19 -1.63 -11.74
C PRO A 50 20.05 -3.08 -11.29
N ILE A 51 20.02 -3.29 -9.97
CA ILE A 51 19.86 -4.63 -9.38
C ILE A 51 18.50 -5.21 -9.73
N TYR A 52 17.52 -4.35 -10.00
CA TYR A 52 16.15 -4.73 -10.32
C TYR A 52 15.71 -4.11 -11.66
N ASP A 53 14.94 -4.87 -12.40
CA ASP A 53 14.31 -4.38 -13.63
C ASP A 53 13.23 -3.36 -13.26
N VAL A 54 13.39 -2.12 -13.72
CA VAL A 54 12.46 -1.01 -13.43
C VAL A 54 11.06 -1.32 -13.94
N LYS A 55 10.94 -1.98 -15.08
CA LYS A 55 9.62 -2.34 -15.63
C LYS A 55 8.90 -3.35 -14.74
N VAL A 56 9.63 -4.30 -14.19
CA VAL A 56 9.07 -5.28 -13.25
C VAL A 56 8.68 -4.59 -11.96
N LEU A 57 9.51 -3.67 -11.45
CA LEU A 57 9.20 -2.90 -10.26
C LEU A 57 7.93 -2.06 -10.47
N ASP A 58 7.81 -1.38 -11.61
CA ASP A 58 6.62 -0.57 -11.90
C ASP A 58 5.35 -1.42 -11.95
N ARG A 59 5.41 -2.58 -12.58
CA ARG A 59 4.27 -3.49 -12.61
C ARG A 59 3.88 -3.99 -11.23
N THR A 60 4.88 -4.32 -10.42
CA THR A 60 4.64 -4.81 -9.06
C THR A 60 4.06 -3.71 -8.19
N VAL A 61 4.57 -2.48 -8.29
CA VAL A 61 4.01 -1.32 -7.58
C VAL A 61 2.54 -1.12 -7.96
N THR A 62 2.23 -1.19 -9.26
CA THR A 62 0.87 -1.02 -9.76
C THR A 62 -0.07 -2.10 -9.22
N ARG A 63 0.40 -3.35 -9.20
CA ARG A 63 -0.39 -4.47 -8.67
C ARG A 63 -0.68 -4.29 -7.17
N VAL A 64 0.34 -3.94 -6.40
CA VAL A 64 0.18 -3.73 -4.96
C VAL A 64 -0.77 -2.55 -4.70
N ALA A 65 -0.62 -1.46 -5.42
CA ALA A 65 -1.50 -0.31 -5.30
C ALA A 65 -2.96 -0.67 -5.61
N ARG A 66 -3.18 -1.50 -6.64
CA ARG A 66 -4.51 -1.97 -6.98
C ARG A 66 -5.11 -2.82 -5.86
N GLU A 67 -4.33 -3.73 -5.30
CA GLU A 67 -4.77 -4.57 -4.19
C GLU A 67 -5.17 -3.72 -2.97
N ILE A 68 -4.40 -2.68 -2.67
CA ILE A 68 -4.73 -1.75 -1.60
C ILE A 68 -6.09 -1.11 -1.84
N ARG A 69 -6.36 -0.63 -3.05
CA ARG A 69 -7.65 -0.02 -3.39
C ARG A 69 -8.80 -1.00 -3.27
N LEU A 70 -8.62 -2.22 -3.80
CA LEU A 70 -9.67 -3.24 -3.76
C LEU A 70 -9.99 -3.65 -2.32
N LEU A 71 -8.97 -3.84 -1.52
CA LEU A 71 -9.14 -4.20 -0.11
C LEU A 71 -9.82 -3.06 0.66
N ASP A 72 -9.38 -1.83 0.45
CA ASP A 72 -9.96 -0.66 1.10
C ASP A 72 -11.45 -0.52 0.80
N GLN A 73 -11.83 -0.66 -0.47
CA GLN A 73 -13.23 -0.61 -0.89
C GLN A 73 -14.05 -1.73 -0.26
N ALA A 74 -13.52 -2.94 -0.28
CA ALA A 74 -14.21 -4.09 0.29
C ALA A 74 -14.40 -3.95 1.80
N MET A 75 -13.38 -3.45 2.50
CA MET A 75 -13.46 -3.24 3.94
C MET A 75 -14.46 -2.14 4.30
N LYS A 76 -14.47 -1.04 3.55
CA LYS A 76 -15.43 0.05 3.77
C LYS A 76 -16.86 -0.42 3.54
N ALA A 77 -17.10 -1.19 2.48
CA ALA A 77 -18.42 -1.73 2.19
C ALA A 77 -18.87 -2.68 3.31
N THR A 78 -17.97 -3.53 3.78
CA THR A 78 -18.27 -4.46 4.88
C THR A 78 -18.55 -3.71 6.16
N ASN A 79 -17.75 -2.71 6.50
CA ASN A 79 -17.95 -1.90 7.70
C ASN A 79 -19.27 -1.15 7.67
N ALA A 80 -19.67 -0.64 6.51
CA ALA A 80 -20.93 0.09 6.36
C ALA A 80 -22.14 -0.80 6.62
N ALA A 81 -22.02 -2.09 6.30
CA ALA A 81 -23.13 -3.05 6.44
C ALA A 81 -23.10 -3.81 7.77
N THR A 82 -21.96 -3.83 8.45
CA THR A 82 -21.80 -4.65 9.66
C THR A 82 -22.37 -3.92 10.87
N VAL A 83 -23.23 -4.62 11.58
CA VAL A 83 -23.87 -4.12 12.80
C VAL A 83 -22.94 -4.38 14.00
N VAL A 84 -22.83 -3.41 14.88
CA VAL A 84 -22.10 -3.59 16.13
C VAL A 84 -22.91 -4.53 17.03
N GLN A 85 -22.31 -5.65 17.39
CA GLN A 85 -22.97 -6.64 18.24
C GLN A 85 -22.93 -6.23 19.70
N GLY A 86 -24.05 -6.46 20.39
CA GLY A 86 -24.12 -6.24 21.82
C GLY A 86 -24.26 -4.78 22.25
N TYR A 87 -24.56 -3.90 21.30
CA TYR A 87 -24.76 -2.48 21.60
C TYR A 87 -25.94 -1.92 20.81
N GLN A 88 -26.70 -1.08 21.46
CA GLN A 88 -27.75 -0.29 20.82
C GLN A 88 -27.51 1.18 21.10
N GLN A 89 -27.63 2.00 20.07
CA GLN A 89 -27.46 3.42 20.19
C GLN A 89 -28.67 4.03 20.90
N ASP A 90 -28.43 4.81 21.93
CA ASP A 90 -29.45 5.52 22.68
C ASP A 90 -29.09 7.01 22.70
N ASP A 91 -29.78 7.79 21.88
CA ASP A 91 -29.49 9.21 21.72
C ASP A 91 -29.79 10.00 22.99
N SER A 92 -30.66 9.48 23.88
CA SER A 92 -30.97 10.15 25.14
C SER A 92 -29.78 10.26 26.06
N VAL A 93 -28.74 9.41 25.85
CA VAL A 93 -27.49 9.47 26.61
C VAL A 93 -26.81 10.84 26.50
N LEU A 94 -26.98 11.51 25.37
CA LEU A 94 -26.38 12.82 25.12
C LEU A 94 -26.97 13.93 25.99
N GLY A 95 -28.11 13.65 26.61
CA GLY A 95 -28.80 14.61 27.45
C GLY A 95 -29.59 15.65 26.68
N GLU A 96 -30.48 16.32 27.42
CA GLU A 96 -31.24 17.44 26.87
C GLU A 96 -30.53 18.73 27.27
N LEU A 97 -30.08 19.47 26.25
CA LEU A 97 -29.38 20.73 26.45
C LEU A 97 -30.28 21.94 26.31
N THR A 98 -31.58 21.72 26.20
CA THR A 98 -32.59 22.79 26.14
C THR A 98 -33.26 23.01 27.46
#